data_d5c8f4c78910b9a1ab6a20301bb9686a
#
_entry.id   d5c8f4c78910b9a1ab6a20301bb9686a
#
_cell.length_a   1.000
_cell.length_b   1.000
_cell.length_c   1.000
_cell.angle_alpha   90.00
_cell.angle_beta   90.00
_cell.angle_gamma   90.00
#
_symmetry.space_group_name_H-M   'P 1'
#
loop_
_entity.id
_entity.type
_entity.pdbx_description
1 polymer ?
#
loop_
_entity_poly.entity_id
_entity_poly.type
_entity_poly.pdbx_seq_one_letter_code
_entity_poly.pdbx_strand_id
1 'polypeptide(L)'
;MKESDFMPVSNTLGRAFEYALCQKIDSKFDNITLTDRAVAEQSKDKRYYDALNSDEKSKYDISTNRICSEWLNLKLISSNMYTLDRLPDSAGVNGDVTDIRLEAPNAIVNISLKHNHNALKHPRLTRVPKWIDINTDSKYASDYKNIWDSFLSKANTLSSTATLFNELIAIEANFVFDNLYNPLCKLVSNYLTENIKTSSQVESLFKFMVGKYDFYKIIDNPDCVLIQDFIDLKMPKNVKIEQTDKSYIKMTFNNGVILNLRLHTASSRISTKSVKFDVRGSFDDIDSITIKKN
;
A
#
# COMPACT_ATOMS: atom_id res chain seq x y z
N MET A 1 0.71 -28.59 18.23
CA MET A 1 0.48 -28.15 16.85
C MET A 1 0.64 -26.64 16.85
N LYS A 2 1.70 -26.10 16.20
CA LYS A 2 1.87 -24.64 16.04
C LYS A 2 0.77 -24.17 15.09
N GLU A 3 -0.04 -23.18 15.53
CA GLU A 3 -0.96 -22.46 14.64
C GLU A 3 -0.13 -21.96 13.46
N SER A 4 -0.38 -22.53 12.28
CA SER A 4 0.20 -22.06 11.03
C SER A 4 -0.26 -20.62 10.83
N ASP A 5 0.68 -19.71 10.67
CA ASP A 5 0.45 -18.33 10.26
C ASP A 5 -0.37 -18.30 8.98
N PHE A 6 -1.68 -18.23 9.09
CA PHE A 6 -2.59 -18.10 7.97
C PHE A 6 -2.49 -16.65 7.48
N MET A 7 -1.51 -16.38 6.61
CA MET A 7 -1.47 -15.08 5.93
C MET A 7 -2.71 -14.94 5.06
N PRO A 8 -3.33 -13.73 5.01
CA PRO A 8 -4.45 -13.48 4.11
C PRO A 8 -4.07 -13.87 2.67
N VAL A 9 -4.94 -14.58 1.98
CA VAL A 9 -4.73 -15.09 0.60
C VAL A 9 -4.22 -13.98 -0.34
N SER A 10 -4.74 -12.75 -0.22
CA SER A 10 -4.29 -11.61 -1.03
C SER A 10 -2.82 -11.24 -0.85
N ASN A 11 -2.27 -11.37 0.37
CA ASN A 11 -0.86 -11.09 0.64
C ASN A 11 0.05 -12.18 0.04
N THR A 12 -0.38 -13.44 0.13
CA THR A 12 0.31 -14.59 -0.45
C THR A 12 0.42 -14.47 -1.98
N LEU A 13 -0.69 -14.12 -2.65
CA LEU A 13 -0.72 -13.93 -4.10
C LEU A 13 0.13 -12.73 -4.56
N GLY A 14 0.11 -11.62 -3.81
CA GLY A 14 0.97 -10.48 -4.09
C GLY A 14 2.46 -10.85 -4.05
N ARG A 15 2.89 -11.56 -3.00
CA ARG A 15 4.28 -12.04 -2.87
C ARG A 15 4.69 -13.02 -3.96
N ALA A 16 3.79 -13.92 -4.35
CA ALA A 16 4.03 -14.84 -5.44
C ALA A 16 4.21 -14.11 -6.78
N PHE A 17 3.42 -13.05 -7.03
CA PHE A 17 3.56 -12.23 -8.22
C PHE A 17 4.88 -11.42 -8.24
N GLU A 18 5.28 -10.85 -7.10
CA GLU A 18 6.57 -10.19 -6.95
C GLU A 18 7.73 -11.14 -7.26
N TYR A 19 7.68 -12.36 -6.71
CA TYR A 19 8.64 -13.42 -7.03
C TYR A 19 8.69 -13.73 -8.52
N ALA A 20 7.52 -13.97 -9.13
CA ALA A 20 7.43 -14.34 -10.55
C ALA A 20 8.00 -13.24 -11.46
N LEU A 21 7.73 -11.97 -11.18
CA LEU A 21 8.25 -10.86 -11.99
C LEU A 21 9.77 -10.72 -11.84
N CYS A 22 10.32 -10.81 -10.64
CA CYS A 22 11.78 -10.78 -10.44
C CYS A 22 12.48 -11.92 -11.20
N GLN A 23 11.96 -13.16 -11.13
CA GLN A 23 12.50 -14.30 -11.85
C GLN A 23 12.43 -14.11 -13.38
N LYS A 24 11.32 -13.54 -13.87
CA LYS A 24 11.17 -13.27 -15.31
C LYS A 24 12.15 -12.20 -15.78
N ILE A 25 12.36 -11.13 -15.00
CA ILE A 25 13.33 -10.07 -15.32
C ILE A 25 14.74 -10.65 -15.37
N ASP A 26 15.16 -11.39 -14.33
CA ASP A 26 16.48 -12.02 -14.25
C ASP A 26 16.76 -12.98 -15.41
N SER A 27 15.76 -13.78 -15.79
CA SER A 27 15.91 -14.77 -16.87
C SER A 27 15.85 -14.17 -18.28
N LYS A 28 15.32 -12.97 -18.47
CA LYS A 28 15.06 -12.38 -19.78
C LYS A 28 16.08 -11.31 -20.21
N PHE A 29 16.74 -10.68 -19.26
CA PHE A 29 17.63 -9.57 -19.52
C PHE A 29 19.06 -9.87 -19.04
N ASP A 30 19.97 -10.13 -19.97
CA ASP A 30 21.38 -10.47 -19.67
C ASP A 30 22.17 -9.32 -19.01
N ASN A 31 21.67 -8.08 -19.11
CA ASN A 31 22.28 -6.90 -18.53
C ASN A 31 21.72 -6.53 -17.13
N ILE A 32 21.12 -7.48 -16.44
CA ILE A 32 20.59 -7.30 -15.08
C ILE A 32 21.27 -8.27 -14.11
N THR A 33 21.63 -7.77 -12.93
CA THR A 33 22.21 -8.60 -11.84
C THR A 33 21.39 -8.36 -10.56
N LEU A 34 21.03 -9.43 -9.86
CA LEU A 34 20.33 -9.32 -8.58
C LEU A 34 21.27 -8.87 -7.47
N THR A 35 20.79 -7.98 -6.60
CA THR A 35 21.48 -7.66 -5.34
C THR A 35 21.37 -8.82 -4.35
N ASP A 36 22.27 -8.89 -3.35
CA ASP A 36 22.21 -9.89 -2.27
C ASP A 36 20.84 -9.83 -1.54
N ARG A 37 20.28 -8.62 -1.38
CA ARG A 37 18.97 -8.42 -0.79
C ARG A 37 17.87 -9.01 -1.67
N ALA A 38 17.92 -8.79 -2.98
CA ALA A 38 16.96 -9.39 -3.90
C ALA A 38 17.00 -10.91 -3.84
N VAL A 39 18.19 -11.52 -3.83
CA VAL A 39 18.38 -12.98 -3.67
C VAL A 39 17.74 -13.47 -2.37
N ALA A 40 18.01 -12.77 -1.24
CA ALA A 40 17.48 -13.15 0.06
C ALA A 40 15.93 -13.03 0.14
N GLU A 41 15.35 -11.95 -0.38
CA GLU A 41 13.89 -11.77 -0.39
C GLU A 41 13.22 -12.74 -1.38
N GLN A 42 13.81 -12.99 -2.55
CA GLN A 42 13.34 -14.00 -3.49
C GLN A 42 13.28 -15.41 -2.86
N SER A 43 14.29 -15.78 -2.08
CA SER A 43 14.31 -17.07 -1.37
C SER A 43 13.16 -17.22 -0.38
N LYS A 44 12.73 -16.12 0.25
CA LYS A 44 11.56 -16.09 1.16
C LYS A 44 10.24 -16.15 0.39
N ASP A 45 10.14 -15.43 -0.74
CA ASP A 45 8.92 -15.29 -1.51
C ASP A 45 8.63 -16.53 -2.37
N LYS A 46 9.67 -17.31 -2.72
CA LYS A 46 9.58 -18.56 -3.48
C LYS A 46 8.52 -19.52 -2.93
N ARG A 47 8.41 -19.68 -1.62
CA ARG A 47 7.42 -20.55 -0.97
C ARG A 47 5.97 -20.21 -1.34
N TYR A 48 5.67 -18.93 -1.55
CA TYR A 48 4.33 -18.48 -1.94
C TYR A 48 4.04 -18.81 -3.40
N TYR A 49 5.05 -18.66 -4.27
CA TYR A 49 4.94 -19.06 -5.66
C TYR A 49 4.84 -20.57 -5.82
N ASP A 50 5.65 -21.33 -5.07
CA ASP A 50 5.64 -22.81 -5.12
C ASP A 50 4.28 -23.39 -4.69
N ALA A 51 3.60 -22.72 -3.74
CA ALA A 51 2.27 -23.11 -3.26
C ALA A 51 1.12 -22.86 -4.24
N LEU A 52 1.35 -22.11 -5.34
CA LEU A 52 0.36 -21.87 -6.37
C LEU A 52 0.09 -23.15 -7.18
N ASN A 53 -1.15 -23.32 -7.65
CA ASN A 53 -1.48 -24.36 -8.61
C ASN A 53 -0.95 -23.99 -10.01
N SER A 54 -1.05 -24.96 -10.97
CA SER A 54 -0.55 -24.79 -12.34
C SER A 54 -1.19 -23.63 -13.09
N ASP A 55 -2.50 -23.41 -12.89
CA ASP A 55 -3.25 -22.36 -13.58
C ASP A 55 -2.85 -20.96 -13.09
N GLU A 56 -2.65 -20.80 -11.78
CA GLU A 56 -2.16 -19.54 -11.19
C GLU A 56 -0.74 -19.23 -11.66
N LYS A 57 0.15 -20.24 -11.69
CA LYS A 57 1.51 -20.09 -12.23
C LYS A 57 1.51 -19.68 -13.69
N SER A 58 0.67 -20.31 -14.51
CA SER A 58 0.52 -19.96 -15.93
C SER A 58 0.03 -18.51 -16.12
N LYS A 59 -0.93 -18.06 -15.32
CA LYS A 59 -1.40 -16.67 -15.37
C LYS A 59 -0.29 -15.69 -15.03
N TYR A 60 0.54 -15.97 -14.02
CA TYR A 60 1.67 -15.11 -13.68
C TYR A 60 2.77 -15.16 -14.74
N ASP A 61 3.02 -16.30 -15.37
CA ASP A 61 3.97 -16.38 -16.48
C ASP A 61 3.53 -15.53 -17.68
N ILE A 62 2.25 -15.57 -18.05
CA ILE A 62 1.67 -14.69 -19.08
C ILE A 62 1.85 -13.21 -18.70
N SER A 63 1.45 -12.81 -17.49
CA SER A 63 1.52 -11.42 -17.03
C SER A 63 2.96 -10.91 -17.04
N THR A 64 3.88 -11.66 -16.44
CA THR A 64 5.28 -11.25 -16.31
C THR A 64 6.01 -11.23 -17.65
N ASN A 65 5.70 -12.17 -18.54
CA ASN A 65 6.22 -12.18 -19.91
C ASN A 65 5.83 -10.92 -20.69
N ARG A 66 4.54 -10.54 -20.62
CA ARG A 66 4.04 -9.35 -21.30
C ARG A 66 4.58 -8.07 -20.68
N ILE A 67 4.64 -7.97 -19.35
CA ILE A 67 5.28 -6.84 -18.67
C ILE A 67 6.72 -6.66 -19.18
N CYS A 68 7.49 -7.73 -19.22
CA CYS A 68 8.89 -7.66 -19.65
C CYS A 68 9.02 -7.33 -21.14
N SER A 69 8.22 -7.95 -22.03
CA SER A 69 8.38 -7.79 -23.48
C SER A 69 7.76 -6.50 -24.04
N GLU A 70 6.58 -6.12 -23.53
CA GLU A 70 5.81 -5.03 -24.12
C GLU A 70 6.04 -3.68 -23.43
N TRP A 71 6.53 -3.70 -22.19
CA TRP A 71 6.73 -2.48 -21.44
C TRP A 71 8.16 -2.30 -20.90
N LEU A 72 8.67 -3.25 -20.08
CA LEU A 72 9.96 -3.05 -19.41
C LEU A 72 11.11 -2.94 -20.39
N ASN A 73 11.07 -3.73 -21.48
CA ASN A 73 12.07 -3.66 -22.56
C ASN A 73 12.18 -2.26 -23.19
N LEU A 74 11.10 -1.45 -23.16
CA LEU A 74 11.10 -0.09 -23.67
C LEU A 74 11.60 0.95 -22.64
N LYS A 75 11.64 0.59 -21.36
CA LYS A 75 12.11 1.44 -20.26
C LYS A 75 13.59 1.25 -19.94
N LEU A 76 14.15 0.09 -20.28
CA LEU A 76 15.56 -0.19 -20.06
C LEU A 76 16.42 0.30 -21.22
N ILE A 77 17.53 0.95 -20.89
CA ILE A 77 18.56 1.33 -21.86
C ILE A 77 19.47 0.12 -22.06
N SER A 78 19.50 -0.43 -23.25
CA SER A 78 20.20 -1.69 -23.57
C SER A 78 21.71 -1.66 -23.31
N SER A 79 22.34 -0.48 -23.35
CA SER A 79 23.77 -0.31 -23.06
C SER A 79 24.10 -0.23 -21.57
N ASN A 80 23.10 -0.13 -20.67
CA ASN A 80 23.32 -0.03 -19.25
C ASN A 80 23.32 -1.43 -18.60
N MET A 81 24.20 -1.59 -17.61
CA MET A 81 24.10 -2.70 -16.65
C MET A 81 23.24 -2.25 -15.49
N TYR A 82 22.22 -3.02 -15.15
CA TYR A 82 21.30 -2.73 -14.05
C TYR A 82 21.53 -3.69 -12.89
N THR A 83 21.31 -3.19 -11.68
CA THR A 83 21.07 -4.02 -10.51
C THR A 83 19.57 -4.12 -10.25
N LEU A 84 19.06 -5.32 -10.00
CA LEU A 84 17.69 -5.55 -9.55
C LEU A 84 17.70 -5.73 -8.04
N ASP A 85 16.94 -4.88 -7.37
CA ASP A 85 16.73 -4.95 -5.93
C ASP A 85 15.27 -5.23 -5.60
N ARG A 86 15.01 -6.11 -4.63
CA ARG A 86 13.70 -6.42 -4.08
C ARG A 86 13.58 -5.76 -2.71
N LEU A 87 12.75 -4.70 -2.62
CA LEU A 87 12.65 -3.94 -1.38
C LEU A 87 11.78 -4.65 -0.35
N PRO A 88 12.14 -4.60 0.95
CA PRO A 88 11.33 -5.18 2.01
C PRO A 88 10.11 -4.30 2.31
N ASP A 89 9.04 -4.86 2.88
CA ASP A 89 7.83 -4.13 3.28
C ASP A 89 8.11 -2.95 4.22
N SER A 90 9.21 -3.00 4.97
CA SER A 90 9.63 -1.92 5.84
C SER A 90 9.97 -0.62 5.09
N ALA A 91 10.30 -0.66 3.80
CA ALA A 91 10.52 0.52 2.97
C ALA A 91 9.26 1.39 2.88
N GLY A 92 8.08 0.75 2.79
CA GLY A 92 6.78 1.42 2.79
C GLY A 92 6.49 2.25 4.03
N VAL A 93 7.11 1.93 5.17
CA VAL A 93 6.99 2.72 6.41
C VAL A 93 7.55 4.14 6.24
N ASN A 94 8.55 4.29 5.39
CA ASN A 94 9.23 5.57 5.11
C ASN A 94 8.73 6.23 3.80
N GLY A 95 7.60 5.77 3.25
CA GLY A 95 7.00 6.34 2.04
C GLY A 95 7.51 5.75 0.72
N ASP A 96 8.51 4.86 0.73
CA ASP A 96 8.93 4.15 -0.47
C ASP A 96 7.93 3.02 -0.78
N VAL A 97 7.16 3.18 -1.86
CA VAL A 97 6.13 2.22 -2.30
C VAL A 97 6.67 1.21 -3.30
N THR A 98 7.97 1.27 -3.58
CA THR A 98 8.66 0.42 -4.55
C THR A 98 8.76 -1.01 -4.00
N ASP A 99 8.35 -1.97 -4.80
CA ASP A 99 8.52 -3.39 -4.53
C ASP A 99 9.78 -3.93 -5.25
N ILE A 100 10.01 -3.51 -6.51
CA ILE A 100 11.18 -3.86 -7.32
C ILE A 100 11.84 -2.57 -7.82
N ARG A 101 13.17 -2.48 -7.67
CA ARG A 101 13.98 -1.38 -8.21
C ARG A 101 15.01 -1.93 -9.18
N LEU A 102 15.05 -1.34 -10.37
CA LEU A 102 16.12 -1.54 -11.35
C LEU A 102 16.95 -0.25 -11.39
N GLU A 103 18.24 -0.35 -11.09
CA GLU A 103 19.11 0.81 -10.96
C GLU A 103 20.37 0.64 -11.83
N ALA A 104 20.67 1.67 -12.61
CA ALA A 104 21.90 1.84 -13.36
C ALA A 104 22.45 3.26 -13.10
N PRO A 105 23.70 3.59 -13.46
CA PRO A 105 24.31 4.89 -13.15
C PRO A 105 23.47 6.11 -13.56
N ASN A 106 22.71 6.00 -14.66
CA ASN A 106 21.94 7.11 -15.23
C ASN A 106 20.45 6.79 -15.38
N ALA A 107 19.95 5.72 -14.78
CA ALA A 107 18.55 5.30 -14.92
C ALA A 107 18.08 4.52 -13.71
N ILE A 108 16.88 4.86 -13.23
CA ILE A 108 16.21 4.14 -12.15
C ILE A 108 14.79 3.82 -12.60
N VAL A 109 14.37 2.57 -12.48
CA VAL A 109 12.99 2.14 -12.70
C VAL A 109 12.46 1.54 -11.40
N ASN A 110 11.60 2.27 -10.71
CA ASN A 110 10.92 1.79 -9.52
C ASN A 110 9.55 1.22 -9.90
N ILE A 111 9.22 0.04 -9.41
CA ILE A 111 7.98 -0.68 -9.72
C ILE A 111 7.25 -1.00 -8.42
N SER A 112 6.00 -0.55 -8.30
CA SER A 112 5.07 -0.98 -7.26
C SER A 112 4.08 -1.98 -7.84
N LEU A 113 3.98 -3.15 -7.22
CA LEU A 113 3.15 -4.26 -7.70
C LEU A 113 1.87 -4.40 -6.90
N LYS A 114 0.76 -4.64 -7.59
CA LYS A 114 -0.53 -4.95 -7.00
C LYS A 114 -1.17 -6.12 -7.74
N HIS A 115 -1.84 -6.98 -6.99
CA HIS A 115 -2.60 -8.09 -7.56
C HIS A 115 -4.08 -7.92 -7.23
N ASN A 116 -4.92 -7.77 -8.25
CA ASN A 116 -6.38 -7.61 -8.15
C ASN A 116 -6.86 -6.45 -7.26
N HIS A 117 -6.04 -5.44 -6.99
CA HIS A 117 -6.47 -4.25 -6.26
C HIS A 117 -5.65 -3.02 -6.64
N ASN A 118 -6.25 -1.83 -6.51
CA ASN A 118 -5.65 -0.57 -6.91
C ASN A 118 -5.27 0.37 -5.74
N ALA A 119 -5.25 -0.13 -4.50
CA ALA A 119 -4.79 0.66 -3.37
C ALA A 119 -3.33 1.12 -3.58
N LEU A 120 -3.06 2.36 -3.18
CA LEU A 120 -1.69 2.91 -3.17
C LEU A 120 -0.93 2.37 -1.97
N LYS A 121 -1.54 2.46 -0.80
CA LYS A 121 -0.89 2.19 0.47
C LYS A 121 -1.89 1.82 1.56
N HIS A 122 -1.39 1.19 2.65
CA HIS A 122 -2.17 0.85 3.83
C HIS A 122 -1.55 1.45 5.11
N PRO A 123 -1.58 2.79 5.30
CA PRO A 123 -0.96 3.46 6.43
C PRO A 123 -1.69 3.18 7.74
N ARG A 124 -0.91 3.03 8.82
CA ARG A 124 -1.44 2.85 10.18
C ARG A 124 -1.59 4.19 10.88
N LEU A 125 -2.70 4.35 11.62
CA LEU A 125 -3.05 5.61 12.27
C LEU A 125 -2.10 6.02 13.40
N THR A 126 -1.42 5.09 14.03
CA THR A 126 -0.42 5.40 15.07
C THR A 126 0.74 6.26 14.59
N ARG A 127 0.89 6.45 13.27
CA ARG A 127 1.98 7.21 12.65
C ARG A 127 1.54 8.48 11.94
N VAL A 128 0.31 8.93 12.12
CA VAL A 128 -0.23 10.15 11.47
C VAL A 128 0.68 11.38 11.63
N PRO A 129 1.26 11.68 12.81
CA PRO A 129 2.20 12.79 12.92
C PRO A 129 3.37 12.71 11.94
N LYS A 130 3.92 11.51 11.71
CA LYS A 130 5.04 11.29 10.78
C LYS A 130 4.68 11.49 9.30
N TRP A 131 3.38 11.47 8.95
CA TRP A 131 2.96 11.73 7.57
C TRP A 131 3.23 13.18 7.14
N ILE A 132 3.39 14.08 8.11
CA ILE A 132 3.64 15.51 7.95
C ILE A 132 4.94 15.94 8.65
N ASP A 133 5.92 15.05 8.77
CA ASP A 133 7.25 15.25 9.35
C ASP A 133 7.27 15.66 10.83
N ILE A 134 6.22 15.34 11.59
CA ILE A 134 6.22 15.48 13.05
C ILE A 134 6.63 14.13 13.65
N ASN A 135 7.81 14.06 14.28
CA ASN A 135 8.37 12.79 14.77
C ASN A 135 7.51 12.11 15.83
N THR A 136 7.04 12.88 16.81
CA THR A 136 6.21 12.41 17.91
C THR A 136 5.22 13.49 18.32
N ASP A 137 4.01 13.08 18.69
CA ASP A 137 3.00 13.93 19.28
C ASP A 137 2.29 13.16 20.39
N SER A 138 2.58 13.54 21.64
CA SER A 138 2.05 12.86 22.83
C SER A 138 0.53 13.07 22.96
N LYS A 139 0.03 14.25 22.54
CA LYS A 139 -1.41 14.53 22.55
C LYS A 139 -2.14 13.64 21.58
N TYR A 140 -1.67 13.54 20.31
CA TYR A 140 -2.25 12.63 19.33
C TYR A 140 -2.25 11.18 19.83
N ALA A 141 -1.12 10.71 20.39
CA ALA A 141 -1.01 9.35 20.92
C ALA A 141 -1.99 9.08 22.08
N SER A 142 -2.15 10.07 22.96
CA SER A 142 -3.13 10.01 24.08
C SER A 142 -4.56 9.98 23.56
N ASP A 143 -4.92 10.85 22.62
CA ASP A 143 -6.27 10.91 22.04
C ASP A 143 -6.61 9.61 21.31
N TYR A 144 -5.65 9.07 20.52
CA TYR A 144 -5.80 7.77 19.87
C TYR A 144 -6.04 6.64 20.89
N LYS A 145 -5.27 6.61 21.97
CA LYS A 145 -5.43 5.62 23.05
C LYS A 145 -6.79 5.75 23.74
N ASN A 146 -7.22 6.97 24.05
CA ASN A 146 -8.50 7.24 24.70
C ASN A 146 -9.69 6.75 23.87
N ILE A 147 -9.64 6.92 22.54
CA ILE A 147 -10.68 6.38 21.64
C ILE A 147 -10.72 4.84 21.73
N TRP A 148 -9.57 4.19 21.72
CA TRP A 148 -9.51 2.73 21.86
C TRP A 148 -10.03 2.24 23.22
N ASP A 149 -9.64 2.89 24.30
CA ASP A 149 -10.06 2.50 25.64
C ASP A 149 -11.58 2.70 25.82
N SER A 150 -12.13 3.79 25.28
CA SER A 150 -13.58 4.02 25.25
C SER A 150 -14.31 2.95 24.42
N PHE A 151 -13.80 2.63 23.22
CA PHE A 151 -14.36 1.57 22.38
C PHE A 151 -14.36 0.22 23.10
N LEU A 152 -13.25 -0.17 23.72
CA LEU A 152 -13.14 -1.46 24.42
C LEU A 152 -14.08 -1.54 25.61
N SER A 153 -14.24 -0.45 26.38
CA SER A 153 -15.20 -0.39 27.48
C SER A 153 -16.63 -0.63 26.99
N LYS A 154 -17.03 0.04 25.91
CA LYS A 154 -18.36 -0.12 25.30
C LYS A 154 -18.54 -1.52 24.69
N ALA A 155 -17.50 -2.05 24.02
CA ALA A 155 -17.53 -3.40 23.46
C ALA A 155 -17.74 -4.45 24.53
N ASN A 156 -17.07 -4.33 25.68
CA ASN A 156 -17.26 -5.24 26.82
C ASN A 156 -18.66 -5.10 27.44
N THR A 157 -19.25 -3.92 27.41
CA THR A 157 -20.65 -3.70 27.86
C THR A 157 -21.64 -4.34 26.89
N LEU A 158 -21.39 -4.23 25.57
CA LEU A 158 -22.24 -4.84 24.54
C LEU A 158 -22.16 -6.38 24.56
N SER A 159 -20.95 -6.91 24.72
CA SER A 159 -20.68 -8.35 24.85
C SER A 159 -19.34 -8.60 25.56
N SER A 160 -19.41 -9.20 26.75
CA SER A 160 -18.20 -9.56 27.51
C SER A 160 -17.43 -10.76 26.93
N THR A 161 -17.99 -11.46 25.95
CA THR A 161 -17.41 -12.66 25.32
C THR A 161 -16.91 -12.41 23.88
N ALA A 162 -17.28 -11.30 23.26
CA ALA A 162 -16.85 -10.99 21.90
C ALA A 162 -15.33 -10.77 21.81
N THR A 163 -14.68 -11.50 20.92
CA THR A 163 -13.24 -11.42 20.65
C THR A 163 -12.93 -10.87 19.25
N LEU A 164 -13.92 -10.92 18.35
CA LEU A 164 -13.82 -10.50 16.96
C LEU A 164 -14.72 -9.28 16.68
N PHE A 165 -14.28 -8.42 15.77
CA PHE A 165 -15.06 -7.24 15.35
C PHE A 165 -16.40 -7.61 14.70
N ASN A 166 -16.45 -8.69 13.91
CA ASN A 166 -17.70 -9.14 13.28
C ASN A 166 -18.73 -9.65 14.29
N GLU A 167 -18.32 -10.15 15.45
CA GLU A 167 -19.23 -10.53 16.53
C GLU A 167 -19.97 -9.30 17.09
N LEU A 168 -19.26 -8.17 17.28
CA LEU A 168 -19.87 -6.91 17.69
C LEU A 168 -20.83 -6.36 16.62
N ILE A 169 -20.41 -6.44 15.34
CA ILE A 169 -21.24 -6.00 14.21
C ILE A 169 -22.51 -6.85 14.07
N ALA A 170 -22.44 -8.14 14.39
CA ALA A 170 -23.60 -9.03 14.36
C ALA A 170 -24.64 -8.68 15.45
N ILE A 171 -24.20 -8.15 16.61
CA ILE A 171 -25.08 -7.69 17.69
C ILE A 171 -25.66 -6.31 17.35
N GLU A 172 -24.81 -5.37 16.90
CA GLU A 172 -25.19 -4.01 16.55
C GLU A 172 -24.41 -3.57 15.29
N ALA A 173 -25.09 -3.50 14.15
CA ALA A 173 -24.49 -3.32 12.82
C ALA A 173 -23.56 -2.09 12.69
N ASN A 174 -23.88 -1.00 13.36
CA ASN A 174 -23.08 0.23 13.31
C ASN A 174 -22.12 0.41 14.48
N PHE A 175 -22.06 -0.53 15.41
CA PHE A 175 -21.30 -0.37 16.66
C PHE A 175 -19.84 0.01 16.42
N VAL A 176 -19.13 -0.72 15.56
CA VAL A 176 -17.71 -0.47 15.26
C VAL A 176 -17.54 0.84 14.50
N PHE A 177 -18.45 1.16 13.59
CA PHE A 177 -18.42 2.42 12.84
C PHE A 177 -18.61 3.63 13.76
N ASP A 178 -19.59 3.60 14.65
CA ASP A 178 -19.92 4.74 15.49
C ASP A 178 -18.94 4.92 16.66
N ASN A 179 -18.45 3.83 17.24
CA ASN A 179 -17.63 3.89 18.44
C ASN A 179 -16.12 3.82 18.18
N LEU A 180 -15.67 3.41 16.99
CA LEU A 180 -14.25 3.32 16.66
C LEU A 180 -13.90 4.10 15.39
N TYR A 181 -14.51 3.79 14.23
CA TYR A 181 -14.07 4.36 12.96
C TYR A 181 -14.35 5.85 12.87
N ASN A 182 -15.56 6.29 13.20
CA ASN A 182 -15.94 7.69 13.17
C ASN A 182 -15.06 8.57 14.10
N PRO A 183 -14.83 8.22 15.37
CA PRO A 183 -13.92 8.98 16.22
C PRO A 183 -12.48 9.00 15.72
N LEU A 184 -11.97 7.89 15.18
CA LEU A 184 -10.62 7.81 14.63
C LEU A 184 -10.47 8.63 13.34
N CYS A 185 -11.43 8.60 12.43
CA CYS A 185 -11.41 9.43 11.22
C CYS A 185 -11.46 10.91 11.59
N LYS A 186 -12.29 11.30 12.59
CA LYS A 186 -12.35 12.67 13.11
C LYS A 186 -11.02 13.11 13.73
N LEU A 187 -10.40 12.25 14.54
CA LEU A 187 -9.09 12.53 15.11
C LEU A 187 -8.05 12.80 14.01
N VAL A 188 -7.97 11.94 13.00
CA VAL A 188 -6.97 12.06 11.91
C VAL A 188 -7.23 13.31 11.07
N SER A 189 -8.49 13.55 10.64
CA SER A 189 -8.82 14.69 9.80
C SER A 189 -8.58 16.02 10.52
N ASN A 190 -8.98 16.15 11.78
CA ASN A 190 -8.74 17.33 12.60
C ASN A 190 -7.24 17.54 12.82
N TYR A 191 -6.52 16.49 13.23
CA TYR A 191 -5.09 16.57 13.48
C TYR A 191 -4.32 17.09 12.26
N LEU A 192 -4.57 16.52 11.08
CA LEU A 192 -3.90 16.93 9.86
C LEU A 192 -4.28 18.37 9.48
N THR A 193 -5.56 18.74 9.58
CA THR A 193 -6.03 20.11 9.28
C THR A 193 -5.42 21.14 10.21
N GLU A 194 -5.29 20.81 11.50
CA GLU A 194 -4.73 21.70 12.52
C GLU A 194 -3.20 21.84 12.45
N ASN A 195 -2.49 20.80 11.95
CA ASN A 195 -1.03 20.76 12.03
C ASN A 195 -0.30 20.96 10.69
N ILE A 196 -0.99 20.88 9.55
CA ILE A 196 -0.41 21.26 8.27
C ILE A 196 -0.41 22.79 8.15
N LYS A 197 0.77 23.41 8.25
CA LYS A 197 0.97 24.86 8.22
C LYS A 197 1.81 25.33 7.04
N THR A 198 2.51 24.43 6.39
CA THR A 198 3.47 24.76 5.33
C THR A 198 3.27 23.88 4.11
N SER A 199 3.66 24.38 2.93
CA SER A 199 3.67 23.58 1.70
C SER A 199 4.61 22.38 1.78
N SER A 200 5.68 22.45 2.55
CA SER A 200 6.59 21.32 2.79
C SER A 200 5.88 20.15 3.49
N GLN A 201 5.01 20.45 4.46
CA GLN A 201 4.22 19.42 5.14
C GLN A 201 3.15 18.80 4.21
N VAL A 202 2.58 19.62 3.30
CA VAL A 202 1.67 19.09 2.25
C VAL A 202 2.42 18.14 1.31
N GLU A 203 3.64 18.52 0.90
CA GLU A 203 4.52 17.66 0.08
C GLU A 203 4.88 16.36 0.78
N SER A 204 5.22 16.43 2.08
CA SER A 204 5.54 15.25 2.89
C SER A 204 4.34 14.32 3.00
N LEU A 205 3.15 14.85 3.27
CA LEU A 205 1.90 14.07 3.28
C LEU A 205 1.65 13.41 1.92
N PHE A 206 1.81 14.15 0.82
CA PHE A 206 1.60 13.64 -0.53
C PHE A 206 2.58 12.52 -0.85
N LYS A 207 3.89 12.75 -0.65
CA LYS A 207 4.94 11.74 -0.83
C LYS A 207 4.72 10.51 0.04
N PHE A 208 4.27 10.72 1.29
CA PHE A 208 3.95 9.60 2.16
C PHE A 208 2.78 8.78 1.64
N MET A 209 1.72 9.40 1.11
CA MET A 209 0.50 8.71 0.65
C MET A 209 0.62 8.09 -0.73
N VAL A 210 1.25 8.79 -1.68
CA VAL A 210 1.37 8.37 -3.08
C VAL A 210 2.64 7.57 -3.30
N GLY A 211 3.79 8.11 -2.89
CA GLY A 211 5.12 7.53 -3.06
C GLY A 211 6.20 8.60 -2.93
N LYS A 212 7.32 8.24 -2.30
CA LYS A 212 8.44 9.16 -2.07
C LYS A 212 9.27 9.41 -3.33
N TYR A 213 9.36 8.42 -4.18
CA TYR A 213 10.13 8.42 -5.42
C TYR A 213 9.19 8.23 -6.60
N ASP A 214 9.62 8.64 -7.77
CA ASP A 214 8.97 8.32 -9.04
C ASP A 214 8.89 6.80 -9.22
N PHE A 215 7.76 6.29 -9.67
CA PHE A 215 7.55 4.85 -9.82
C PHE A 215 6.48 4.54 -10.87
N TYR A 216 6.49 3.31 -11.33
CA TYR A 216 5.42 2.71 -12.10
C TYR A 216 4.60 1.79 -11.21
N LYS A 217 3.28 1.95 -11.23
CA LYS A 217 2.38 1.04 -10.52
C LYS A 217 1.82 0.03 -11.50
N ILE A 218 2.16 -1.24 -11.28
CA ILE A 218 1.70 -2.35 -12.10
C ILE A 218 0.61 -3.11 -11.34
N ILE A 219 -0.57 -3.21 -11.94
CA ILE A 219 -1.71 -3.92 -11.37
C ILE A 219 -2.01 -5.12 -12.24
N ASP A 220 -1.80 -6.30 -11.69
CA ASP A 220 -2.16 -7.56 -12.34
C ASP A 220 -3.64 -7.85 -12.08
N ASN A 221 -4.49 -7.61 -13.08
CA ASN A 221 -5.92 -7.95 -13.08
C ASN A 221 -6.16 -9.28 -13.81
N PRO A 222 -7.35 -9.91 -13.68
CA PRO A 222 -7.63 -11.19 -14.34
C PRO A 222 -7.39 -11.19 -15.85
N ASP A 223 -7.81 -10.14 -16.56
CA ASP A 223 -7.83 -10.09 -18.02
C ASP A 223 -6.73 -9.20 -18.63
N CYS A 224 -6.09 -8.36 -17.81
CA CYS A 224 -5.09 -7.41 -18.28
C CYS A 224 -4.08 -7.04 -17.18
N VAL A 225 -2.96 -6.52 -17.60
CA VAL A 225 -2.02 -5.78 -16.75
C VAL A 225 -2.22 -4.29 -17.00
N LEU A 226 -2.53 -3.53 -15.95
CA LEU A 226 -2.59 -2.07 -16.01
C LEU A 226 -1.30 -1.48 -15.44
N ILE A 227 -0.63 -0.64 -16.20
CA ILE A 227 0.59 0.07 -15.79
C ILE A 227 0.28 1.55 -15.75
N GLN A 228 0.45 2.17 -14.59
CA GLN A 228 0.23 3.58 -14.32
C GLN A 228 1.58 4.27 -14.10
N ASP A 229 1.78 5.42 -14.73
CA ASP A 229 3.02 6.19 -14.71
C ASP A 229 2.95 7.30 -13.65
N PHE A 230 3.69 7.14 -12.56
CA PHE A 230 3.80 8.09 -11.45
C PHE A 230 5.14 8.85 -11.50
N ILE A 231 5.63 9.14 -12.71
CA ILE A 231 6.85 9.89 -12.92
C ILE A 231 6.52 11.40 -13.03
N ASP A 232 7.38 12.24 -12.47
CA ASP A 232 7.29 13.71 -12.53
C ASP A 232 5.96 14.31 -12.08
N LEU A 233 5.30 13.69 -11.10
CA LEU A 233 4.08 14.24 -10.52
C LEU A 233 4.34 15.62 -9.92
N LYS A 234 3.52 16.60 -10.31
CA LYS A 234 3.59 17.95 -9.73
C LYS A 234 3.33 17.89 -8.23
N MET A 235 4.27 18.38 -7.43
CA MET A 235 4.11 18.42 -5.99
C MET A 235 3.04 19.44 -5.59
N PRO A 236 2.05 19.06 -4.77
CA PRO A 236 1.02 19.97 -4.30
C PRO A 236 1.55 20.92 -3.23
N LYS A 237 0.99 22.13 -3.18
CA LYS A 237 1.28 23.14 -2.14
C LYS A 237 0.17 23.26 -1.10
N ASN A 238 -1.02 22.79 -1.42
CA ASN A 238 -2.20 22.86 -0.56
C ASN A 238 -2.97 21.54 -0.62
N VAL A 239 -3.66 21.23 0.49
CA VAL A 239 -4.56 20.09 0.60
C VAL A 239 -5.80 20.48 1.41
N LYS A 240 -6.98 20.07 0.94
CA LYS A 240 -8.23 20.09 1.70
C LYS A 240 -8.49 18.69 2.24
N ILE A 241 -8.74 18.57 3.54
CA ILE A 241 -8.96 17.28 4.22
C ILE A 241 -10.35 17.30 4.85
N GLU A 242 -11.16 16.33 4.51
CA GLU A 242 -12.56 16.25 4.94
C GLU A 242 -12.89 14.80 5.34
N GLN A 243 -13.52 14.65 6.49
CA GLN A 243 -14.20 13.38 6.78
C GLN A 243 -15.52 13.36 5.99
N THR A 244 -15.67 12.40 5.09
CA THR A 244 -16.85 12.31 4.20
C THR A 244 -17.88 11.29 4.68
N ASP A 245 -17.46 10.36 5.55
CA ASP A 245 -18.34 9.35 6.16
C ASP A 245 -17.68 8.84 7.47
N LYS A 246 -18.38 8.00 8.22
CA LYS A 246 -17.91 7.40 9.48
C LYS A 246 -16.55 6.70 9.37
N SER A 247 -16.22 6.16 8.19
CA SER A 247 -14.99 5.44 7.93
C SER A 247 -14.15 6.00 6.77
N TYR A 248 -14.49 7.18 6.26
CA TYR A 248 -13.82 7.75 5.09
C TYR A 248 -13.29 9.16 5.35
N ILE A 249 -12.06 9.40 4.87
CA ILE A 249 -11.44 10.72 4.75
C ILE A 249 -11.12 10.96 3.29
N LYS A 250 -11.46 12.16 2.78
CA LYS A 250 -11.09 12.64 1.46
C LYS A 250 -10.01 13.70 1.60
N MET A 251 -8.95 13.58 0.81
CA MET A 251 -7.89 14.57 0.66
C MET A 251 -7.90 15.06 -0.78
N THR A 252 -8.09 16.37 -0.98
CA THR A 252 -8.09 17.01 -2.30
C THR A 252 -6.88 17.92 -2.38
N PHE A 253 -5.92 17.57 -3.23
CA PHE A 253 -4.70 18.34 -3.45
C PHE A 253 -4.88 19.33 -4.60
N ASN A 254 -4.18 20.48 -4.53
CA ASN A 254 -4.28 21.52 -5.56
C ASN A 254 -3.56 21.18 -6.89
N ASN A 255 -2.95 20.02 -7.00
CA ASN A 255 -2.42 19.47 -8.26
C ASN A 255 -3.40 18.52 -8.97
N GLY A 256 -4.69 18.52 -8.60
CA GLY A 256 -5.73 17.67 -9.20
C GLY A 256 -5.88 16.29 -8.56
N VAL A 257 -4.93 15.87 -7.72
CA VAL A 257 -4.98 14.54 -7.08
C VAL A 257 -6.01 14.50 -5.97
N ILE A 258 -6.85 13.48 -5.97
CA ILE A 258 -7.83 13.19 -4.92
C ILE A 258 -7.51 11.84 -4.31
N LEU A 259 -7.33 11.79 -2.99
CA LEU A 259 -7.17 10.55 -2.25
C LEU A 259 -8.40 10.29 -1.37
N ASN A 260 -8.91 9.05 -1.44
CA ASN A 260 -9.94 8.53 -0.57
C ASN A 260 -9.33 7.49 0.36
N LEU A 261 -9.41 7.74 1.65
CA LEU A 261 -8.87 6.90 2.70
C LEU A 261 -10.02 6.19 3.40
N ARG A 262 -10.14 4.88 3.21
CA ARG A 262 -11.13 4.06 3.90
C ARG A 262 -10.50 3.40 5.13
N LEU A 263 -11.04 3.71 6.31
CA LEU A 263 -10.61 3.07 7.56
C LEU A 263 -11.18 1.66 7.68
N HIS A 264 -10.35 0.71 8.04
CA HIS A 264 -10.78 -0.65 8.37
C HIS A 264 -9.83 -1.32 9.37
N THR A 265 -10.29 -2.41 9.99
CA THR A 265 -9.46 -3.21 10.89
C THR A 265 -8.35 -3.92 10.11
N ALA A 266 -7.15 -3.96 10.69
CA ALA A 266 -6.02 -4.70 10.12
C ALA A 266 -5.94 -6.15 10.63
N SER A 267 -6.81 -6.51 11.58
CA SER A 267 -6.99 -7.85 12.13
C SER A 267 -8.46 -8.06 12.44
N SER A 268 -8.95 -9.29 12.35
CA SER A 268 -10.30 -9.65 12.81
C SER A 268 -10.45 -9.59 14.32
N ARG A 269 -9.35 -9.71 15.09
CA ARG A 269 -9.35 -9.74 16.54
C ARG A 269 -9.34 -8.34 17.16
N ILE A 270 -10.23 -8.10 18.12
CA ILE A 270 -10.34 -6.83 18.86
C ILE A 270 -9.05 -6.54 19.65
N SER A 271 -8.46 -7.57 20.26
CA SER A 271 -7.27 -7.47 21.13
C SER A 271 -6.04 -6.91 20.41
N THR A 272 -5.94 -7.02 19.08
CA THR A 272 -4.79 -6.48 18.34
C THR A 272 -4.77 -4.97 18.24
N LYS A 273 -5.87 -4.28 18.55
CA LYS A 273 -6.01 -2.81 18.50
C LYS A 273 -5.42 -2.19 17.21
N SER A 274 -5.62 -2.87 16.08
CA SER A 274 -4.95 -2.50 14.84
C SER A 274 -5.95 -2.10 13.76
N VAL A 275 -5.83 -0.85 13.32
CA VAL A 275 -6.57 -0.28 12.19
C VAL A 275 -5.60 0.34 11.20
N LYS A 276 -6.03 0.41 9.93
CA LYS A 276 -5.27 1.00 8.83
C LYS A 276 -6.22 1.64 7.83
N PHE A 277 -5.73 2.58 7.06
CA PHE A 277 -6.45 3.07 5.89
C PHE A 277 -6.14 2.22 4.66
N ASP A 278 -7.12 2.07 3.79
CA ASP A 278 -6.97 1.68 2.39
C ASP A 278 -7.00 2.99 1.59
N VAL A 279 -5.86 3.38 1.02
CA VAL A 279 -5.71 4.64 0.28
C VAL A 279 -5.90 4.38 -1.20
N ARG A 280 -6.92 5.01 -1.79
CA ARG A 280 -7.17 4.99 -3.23
C ARG A 280 -7.08 6.39 -3.80
N GLY A 281 -6.44 6.51 -4.95
CA GLY A 281 -6.24 7.78 -5.62
C GLY A 281 -7.03 7.88 -6.93
N SER A 282 -7.52 9.08 -7.23
CA SER A 282 -7.91 9.53 -8.56
C SER A 282 -6.88 10.55 -9.03
N PHE A 283 -6.37 10.36 -10.24
CA PHE A 283 -5.29 11.13 -10.83
C PHE A 283 -5.70 11.49 -12.25
N ASP A 284 -5.95 12.75 -12.51
CA ASP A 284 -6.47 13.20 -13.81
C ASP A 284 -5.38 13.19 -14.92
N ASP A 285 -4.11 13.32 -14.53
CA ASP A 285 -2.98 13.48 -15.45
C ASP A 285 -1.99 12.29 -15.44
N ILE A 286 -2.44 11.08 -15.04
CA ILE A 286 -1.56 9.90 -15.06
C ILE A 286 -1.74 9.12 -16.35
N ASP A 287 -0.66 8.98 -17.09
CA ASP A 287 -0.59 8.08 -18.24
C ASP A 287 -0.75 6.62 -17.78
N SER A 288 -1.48 5.85 -18.56
CA SER A 288 -1.67 4.43 -18.29
C SER A 288 -1.61 3.58 -19.56
N ILE A 289 -1.01 2.41 -19.42
CA ILE A 289 -0.93 1.40 -20.47
C ILE A 289 -1.70 0.17 -20.00
N THR A 290 -2.59 -0.35 -20.85
CA THR A 290 -3.30 -1.61 -20.60
C THR A 290 -2.78 -2.68 -21.55
N ILE A 291 -2.21 -3.73 -21.00
CA ILE A 291 -1.69 -4.89 -21.72
C ILE A 291 -2.70 -6.03 -21.52
N LYS A 292 -3.34 -6.48 -22.59
CA LYS A 292 -4.28 -7.62 -22.54
C LYS A 292 -3.52 -8.92 -22.33
N LYS A 293 -4.11 -9.89 -21.64
CA LYS A 293 -3.51 -11.23 -21.42
C LYS A 293 -3.86 -12.26 -22.49
N ASN A 294 -4.81 -11.93 -23.33
CA ASN A 294 -5.29 -12.78 -24.43
C ASN A 294 -4.42 -12.64 -25.67
#